data_6e0920052b3feacee3283de2f501a03c
#
_entry.id   6e0920052b3feacee3283de2f501a03c
#
_cell.length_a   1.000
_cell.length_b   1.000
_cell.length_c   1.000
_cell.angle_alpha   90.00
_cell.angle_beta   90.00
_cell.angle_gamma   90.00
#
_symmetry.space_group_name_H-M   'P 1'
#
loop_
_entity.id
_entity.type
_entity.pdbx_description
1 polymer ?
#
loop_
_entity_poly.entity_id
_entity_poly.type
_entity_poly.pdbx_seq_one_letter_code
_entity_poly.pdbx_strand_id
1 'polypeptide(L)'
;RDRLLPGNAVALSSKGVGFGTLSRAADGHWITDSVEGLPAQSTRSNGPADPPSLVVHPFHQSGSVVSLRQFTNNAFNHHHGMQPVERFGDGTDPDGDGIVDELTRADITAATLFQAALPVPVVAAARDPATRRAVARGRRLFSEIGCADCHRPTLPLDDEGWIYTEPNPYNPAGNLRPGDMPEVRMDLTSRALPGPRLRPRHGVVHVPAFTDLKLHDITSGPDDPNAEAIDINEPGGSPGFFAGNRRFLTKKLWGAANEPPYFHHGLYTTLRAATLGHAGEAQAAREAFVSLPPADQDRIVEFLKSLQVAPPGERRTRR
;
A
#
# COMPACT_ATOMS: atom_id res chain seq x y z
N ARG A 1 13.57 17.28 4.41
CA ARG A 1 12.62 18.18 5.05
C ARG A 1 13.35 19.07 6.08
N ASP A 2 13.86 18.51 7.18
CA ASP A 2 14.34 19.25 8.35
C ASP A 2 15.54 20.20 8.09
N ARG A 3 16.21 20.06 6.95
CA ARG A 3 17.32 20.92 6.51
C ARG A 3 16.90 21.94 5.45
N LEU A 4 15.61 21.98 5.06
CA LEU A 4 15.14 22.91 4.03
C LEU A 4 15.00 24.32 4.61
N LEU A 5 15.83 25.24 4.13
CA LEU A 5 15.81 26.64 4.54
C LEU A 5 14.65 27.40 3.88
N PRO A 6 14.13 28.47 4.51
CA PRO A 6 13.17 29.37 3.88
C PRO A 6 13.63 29.87 2.51
N GLY A 7 12.71 29.99 1.57
CA GLY A 7 13.00 30.40 0.19
C GLY A 7 13.51 29.28 -0.73
N ASN A 8 13.68 28.05 -0.24
CA ASN A 8 14.22 26.94 -1.03
C ASN A 8 13.18 25.86 -1.32
N ALA A 9 13.52 24.96 -2.24
CA ALA A 9 12.75 23.78 -2.63
C ALA A 9 13.66 22.55 -2.71
N VAL A 10 13.06 21.38 -2.52
CA VAL A 10 13.75 20.08 -2.60
C VAL A 10 12.86 19.04 -3.29
N ALA A 11 13.42 18.31 -4.26
CA ALA A 11 12.76 17.16 -4.83
C ALA A 11 12.68 16.02 -3.81
N LEU A 12 11.50 15.43 -3.70
CA LEU A 12 11.24 14.32 -2.77
C LEU A 12 11.36 12.99 -3.51
N SER A 13 12.10 12.05 -2.93
CA SER A 13 12.17 10.69 -3.44
C SER A 13 12.38 9.68 -2.32
N SER A 14 11.81 8.49 -2.50
CA SER A 14 12.04 7.34 -1.62
C SER A 14 12.00 6.05 -2.43
N LYS A 15 12.96 5.15 -2.20
CA LYS A 15 13.03 3.83 -2.87
C LYS A 15 13.00 3.92 -4.42
N GLY A 16 13.55 5.00 -4.98
CA GLY A 16 13.56 5.27 -6.41
C GLY A 16 12.23 5.80 -6.96
N VAL A 17 11.25 6.11 -6.11
CA VAL A 17 9.97 6.76 -6.47
C VAL A 17 10.05 8.25 -6.17
N GLY A 18 9.66 9.10 -7.13
CA GLY A 18 9.54 10.54 -6.94
C GLY A 18 8.19 10.91 -6.32
N PHE A 19 8.20 11.85 -5.38
CA PHE A 19 7.01 12.38 -4.71
C PHE A 19 6.87 13.90 -4.93
N GLY A 20 7.32 14.40 -6.08
CA GLY A 20 7.25 15.82 -6.42
C GLY A 20 8.25 16.68 -5.65
N THR A 21 7.85 17.89 -5.31
CA THR A 21 8.73 18.91 -4.71
C THR A 21 8.09 19.51 -3.46
N LEU A 22 8.86 19.55 -2.37
CA LEU A 22 8.53 20.32 -1.18
C LEU A 22 9.22 21.67 -1.26
N SER A 23 8.49 22.74 -1.01
CA SER A 23 9.06 24.11 -0.94
C SER A 23 8.81 24.73 0.42
N ARG A 24 9.61 25.74 0.75
CA ARG A 24 9.44 26.56 1.95
C ARG A 24 9.47 28.03 1.57
N ALA A 25 8.41 28.74 1.85
CA ALA A 25 8.29 30.18 1.57
C ALA A 25 9.34 31.00 2.36
N ALA A 26 9.59 32.23 1.95
CA ALA A 26 10.57 33.10 2.61
C ALA A 26 10.20 33.41 4.08
N ASP A 27 8.92 33.43 4.42
CA ASP A 27 8.37 33.59 5.76
C ASP A 27 8.41 32.29 6.60
N GLY A 28 8.90 31.20 6.00
CA GLY A 28 9.06 29.90 6.64
C GLY A 28 7.88 28.92 6.51
N HIS A 29 6.75 29.32 5.91
CA HIS A 29 5.62 28.41 5.67
C HIS A 29 5.97 27.29 4.70
N TRP A 30 5.39 26.12 4.93
CA TRP A 30 5.57 24.95 4.07
C TRP A 30 4.59 24.99 2.90
N ILE A 31 5.10 24.75 1.69
CA ILE A 31 4.31 24.69 0.46
C ILE A 31 4.37 23.26 -0.05
N THR A 32 3.22 22.59 -0.02
CA THR A 32 3.08 21.18 -0.37
C THR A 32 2.29 20.92 -1.65
N ASP A 33 1.88 21.97 -2.37
CA ASP A 33 1.04 21.88 -3.58
C ASP A 33 1.69 21.06 -4.72
N SER A 34 3.02 20.98 -4.72
CA SER A 34 3.80 20.19 -5.68
C SER A 34 4.29 18.86 -5.08
N VAL A 35 3.79 18.47 -3.90
CA VAL A 35 4.03 17.14 -3.33
C VAL A 35 2.98 16.20 -3.90
N GLU A 36 3.42 15.06 -4.41
CA GLU A 36 2.57 14.13 -5.14
C GLU A 36 2.42 12.80 -4.43
N GLY A 37 1.26 12.15 -4.60
CA GLY A 37 1.04 10.76 -4.21
C GLY A 37 0.98 10.49 -2.70
N LEU A 38 0.97 11.52 -1.86
CA LEU A 38 0.78 11.39 -0.41
C LEU A 38 -0.65 11.75 -0.01
N PRO A 39 -1.18 11.17 1.08
CA PRO A 39 -2.49 11.55 1.62
C PRO A 39 -2.41 12.93 2.28
N ALA A 40 -3.55 13.64 2.38
CA ALA A 40 -3.64 14.97 2.97
C ALA A 40 -3.05 15.05 4.39
N GLN A 41 -3.19 13.99 5.18
CA GLN A 41 -2.60 13.88 6.52
C GLN A 41 -1.07 14.01 6.52
N SER A 42 -0.41 13.57 5.45
CA SER A 42 1.05 13.61 5.32
C SER A 42 1.59 14.93 4.76
N THR A 43 0.76 15.70 4.09
CA THR A 43 1.13 16.99 3.47
C THR A 43 0.66 18.20 4.29
N ARG A 44 -0.21 17.98 5.28
CA ARG A 44 -0.74 19.06 6.12
C ARG A 44 0.35 19.70 6.97
N SER A 45 0.31 21.02 7.04
CA SER A 45 1.13 21.87 7.91
C SER A 45 0.27 23.01 8.45
N ASN A 46 0.40 23.31 9.74
CA ASN A 46 -0.33 24.40 10.38
C ASN A 46 0.56 25.65 10.56
N GLY A 47 1.71 25.69 9.94
CA GLY A 47 2.61 26.85 9.99
C GLY A 47 4.10 26.50 9.96
N PRO A 48 4.98 27.50 10.08
CA PRO A 48 6.44 27.29 9.96
C PRO A 48 7.05 26.30 10.96
N ALA A 49 6.45 26.21 12.15
CA ALA A 49 6.91 25.33 13.23
C ALA A 49 6.33 23.91 13.15
N ASP A 50 5.39 23.67 12.22
CA ASP A 50 4.70 22.39 12.06
C ASP A 50 4.98 21.83 10.65
N PRO A 51 6.13 21.19 10.41
CA PRO A 51 6.47 20.67 9.10
C PRO A 51 5.59 19.47 8.72
N PRO A 52 5.23 19.29 7.41
CA PRO A 52 4.48 18.13 6.95
C PRO A 52 5.26 16.84 7.26
N SER A 53 4.55 15.77 7.63
CA SER A 53 5.19 14.51 8.00
C SER A 53 5.89 13.84 6.83
N LEU A 54 5.33 13.93 5.63
CA LEU A 54 5.75 13.30 4.37
C LEU A 54 5.83 11.77 4.46
N VAL A 55 5.13 11.17 5.40
CA VAL A 55 5.11 9.72 5.60
C VAL A 55 4.21 9.06 4.55
N VAL A 56 4.73 8.05 3.87
CA VAL A 56 3.93 7.20 2.98
C VAL A 56 3.01 6.32 3.82
N HIS A 57 1.72 6.28 3.48
CA HIS A 57 0.73 5.41 4.10
C HIS A 57 0.45 4.21 3.18
N PRO A 58 1.03 3.04 3.44
CA PRO A 58 1.03 1.92 2.49
C PRO A 58 -0.20 1.01 2.58
N PHE A 59 -1.16 1.32 3.45
CA PHE A 59 -2.35 0.50 3.69
C PHE A 59 -3.63 1.29 3.48
N HIS A 60 -4.73 0.55 3.29
CA HIS A 60 -6.05 1.03 2.88
C HIS A 60 -6.05 1.60 1.46
N GLN A 61 -7.20 1.56 0.74
CA GLN A 61 -7.28 2.02 -0.66
C GLN A 61 -6.98 3.52 -0.81
N SER A 62 -7.37 4.34 0.18
CA SER A 62 -7.13 5.79 0.18
C SER A 62 -5.80 6.21 0.82
N GLY A 63 -4.93 5.26 1.22
CA GLY A 63 -3.70 5.58 1.94
C GLY A 63 -3.95 6.20 3.32
N SER A 64 -5.01 5.81 4.00
CA SER A 64 -5.36 6.37 5.33
C SER A 64 -4.66 5.68 6.49
N VAL A 65 -3.98 4.55 6.26
CA VAL A 65 -3.38 3.71 7.31
C VAL A 65 -1.87 3.61 7.11
N VAL A 66 -1.10 3.97 8.14
CA VAL A 66 0.37 4.10 8.06
C VAL A 66 1.11 2.84 8.50
N SER A 67 0.54 2.04 9.39
CA SER A 67 1.22 0.86 9.95
C SER A 67 0.34 -0.38 9.98
N LEU A 68 0.99 -1.54 10.04
CA LEU A 68 0.27 -2.81 10.13
C LEU A 68 -0.51 -2.93 11.45
N ARG A 69 0.03 -2.38 12.56
CA ARG A 69 -0.68 -2.34 13.85
C ARG A 69 -1.94 -1.50 13.78
N GLN A 70 -1.86 -0.31 13.19
CA GLN A 70 -3.04 0.53 12.96
C GLN A 70 -4.08 -0.20 12.12
N PHE A 71 -3.64 -0.88 11.05
CA PHE A 71 -4.53 -1.69 10.22
C PHE A 71 -5.19 -2.80 11.03
N THR A 72 -4.44 -3.51 11.87
CA THR A 72 -4.94 -4.59 12.73
C THR A 72 -6.01 -4.09 13.70
N ASN A 73 -5.73 -3.00 14.43
CA ASN A 73 -6.70 -2.37 15.32
C ASN A 73 -7.98 -1.96 14.58
N ASN A 74 -7.82 -1.34 13.38
CA ASN A 74 -8.96 -0.94 12.55
C ASN A 74 -9.79 -2.14 12.12
N ALA A 75 -9.14 -3.21 11.65
CA ALA A 75 -9.83 -4.38 11.13
C ALA A 75 -10.65 -5.09 12.21
N PHE A 76 -10.08 -5.30 13.39
CA PHE A 76 -10.82 -5.90 14.50
C PHE A 76 -12.02 -5.06 14.93
N ASN A 77 -11.85 -3.73 15.01
CA ASN A 77 -12.94 -2.87 15.42
C ASN A 77 -13.99 -2.67 14.31
N HIS A 78 -13.58 -2.27 13.10
CA HIS A 78 -14.54 -1.89 12.05
C HIS A 78 -15.25 -3.09 11.40
N HIS A 79 -14.61 -4.26 11.35
CA HIS A 79 -15.18 -5.44 10.69
C HIS A 79 -15.77 -6.46 11.65
N HIS A 80 -15.30 -6.50 12.89
CA HIS A 80 -15.73 -7.50 13.87
C HIS A 80 -16.39 -6.89 15.11
N GLY A 81 -16.43 -5.56 15.25
CA GLY A 81 -16.99 -4.86 16.39
C GLY A 81 -16.15 -4.98 17.67
N MET A 82 -15.01 -5.69 17.63
CA MET A 82 -14.17 -5.90 18.79
C MET A 82 -13.42 -4.62 19.20
N GLN A 83 -13.30 -4.40 20.50
CA GLN A 83 -12.76 -3.17 21.07
C GLN A 83 -11.34 -3.36 21.63
N PRO A 84 -10.28 -2.99 20.87
CA PRO A 84 -8.92 -3.08 21.38
C PRO A 84 -8.66 -2.10 22.52
N VAL A 85 -8.07 -2.57 23.59
CA VAL A 85 -7.67 -1.78 24.77
C VAL A 85 -6.81 -0.56 24.38
N GLU A 86 -6.01 -0.67 23.30
CA GLU A 86 -5.19 0.44 22.82
C GLU A 86 -6.00 1.67 22.41
N ARG A 87 -7.25 1.48 21.97
CA ARG A 87 -8.12 2.56 21.49
C ARG A 87 -9.15 2.98 22.50
N PHE A 88 -9.66 2.04 23.24
CA PHE A 88 -10.79 2.26 24.11
C PHE A 88 -10.40 2.40 25.58
N GLY A 89 -9.16 2.00 25.95
CA GLY A 89 -8.64 2.04 27.32
C GLY A 89 -8.79 0.72 28.06
N ASP A 90 -8.02 0.57 29.14
CA ASP A 90 -8.09 -0.60 30.02
C ASP A 90 -9.34 -0.54 30.90
N GLY A 91 -9.98 -1.68 31.16
CA GLY A 91 -11.12 -1.80 32.05
C GLY A 91 -12.39 -1.15 31.49
N THR A 92 -12.53 -1.03 30.18
CA THR A 92 -13.69 -0.41 29.53
C THR A 92 -14.53 -1.42 28.76
N ASP A 93 -15.83 -1.14 28.67
CA ASP A 93 -16.83 -1.84 27.88
C ASP A 93 -17.68 -0.75 27.16
N PRO A 94 -17.16 -0.14 26.06
CA PRO A 94 -17.81 1.00 25.43
C PRO A 94 -19.08 0.68 24.66
N ASP A 95 -19.29 -0.56 24.18
CA ASP A 95 -20.52 -0.96 23.49
C ASP A 95 -21.57 -1.55 24.44
N GLY A 96 -21.19 -1.84 25.70
CA GLY A 96 -22.11 -2.26 26.74
C GLY A 96 -22.60 -3.71 26.62
N ASP A 97 -21.81 -4.57 25.97
CA ASP A 97 -22.15 -5.99 25.76
C ASP A 97 -21.81 -6.87 26.98
N GLY A 98 -21.14 -6.31 27.99
CA GLY A 98 -20.72 -6.98 29.22
C GLY A 98 -19.32 -7.61 29.16
N ILE A 99 -18.61 -7.45 28.05
CA ILE A 99 -17.22 -7.92 27.89
C ILE A 99 -16.26 -6.74 28.05
N VAL A 100 -15.39 -6.83 29.03
CA VAL A 100 -14.34 -5.80 29.30
C VAL A 100 -13.04 -6.28 28.66
N ASP A 101 -12.27 -5.33 28.09
CA ASP A 101 -10.95 -5.61 27.50
C ASP A 101 -10.97 -6.73 26.44
N GLU A 102 -11.89 -6.67 25.48
CA GLU A 102 -12.12 -7.69 24.45
C GLU A 102 -10.86 -8.10 23.68
N LEU A 103 -9.97 -7.14 23.39
CA LEU A 103 -8.67 -7.38 22.76
C LEU A 103 -7.55 -6.68 23.52
N THR A 104 -6.71 -7.47 24.13
CA THR A 104 -5.55 -6.96 24.87
C THR A 104 -4.46 -6.44 23.92
N ARG A 105 -3.52 -5.67 24.46
CA ARG A 105 -2.31 -5.23 23.71
C ARG A 105 -1.51 -6.43 23.20
N ALA A 106 -1.52 -7.55 23.91
CA ALA A 106 -0.85 -8.78 23.51
C ALA A 106 -1.52 -9.42 22.29
N ASP A 107 -2.86 -9.45 22.24
CA ASP A 107 -3.62 -9.98 21.09
C ASP A 107 -3.35 -9.19 19.83
N ILE A 108 -3.38 -7.86 19.90
CA ILE A 108 -3.06 -6.99 18.77
C ILE A 108 -1.60 -7.16 18.33
N THR A 109 -0.66 -7.29 19.28
CA THR A 109 0.75 -7.54 18.97
C THR A 109 0.92 -8.89 18.26
N ALA A 110 0.31 -9.95 18.77
CA ALA A 110 0.37 -11.29 18.17
C ALA A 110 -0.21 -11.30 16.75
N ALA A 111 -1.37 -10.67 16.54
CA ALA A 111 -2.01 -10.57 15.23
C ALA A 111 -1.16 -9.76 14.24
N THR A 112 -0.55 -8.66 14.69
CA THR A 112 0.34 -7.82 13.87
C THR A 112 1.60 -8.59 13.45
N LEU A 113 2.26 -9.27 14.39
CA LEU A 113 3.44 -10.09 14.10
C LEU A 113 3.11 -11.27 13.19
N PHE A 114 1.95 -11.92 13.40
CA PHE A 114 1.49 -12.99 12.52
C PHE A 114 1.34 -12.52 11.07
N GLN A 115 0.69 -11.38 10.84
CA GLN A 115 0.52 -10.80 9.50
C GLN A 115 1.88 -10.44 8.87
N ALA A 116 2.79 -9.83 9.63
CA ALA A 116 4.14 -9.51 9.16
C ALA A 116 4.94 -10.78 8.78
N ALA A 117 4.69 -11.89 9.48
CA ALA A 117 5.36 -13.17 9.27
C ALA A 117 4.78 -14.01 8.11
N LEU A 118 3.71 -13.59 7.46
CA LEU A 118 3.10 -14.34 6.35
C LEU A 118 4.09 -14.56 5.20
N PRO A 119 3.99 -15.68 4.46
CA PRO A 119 4.80 -15.93 3.27
C PRO A 119 4.61 -14.85 2.23
N VAL A 120 5.68 -14.54 1.49
CA VAL A 120 5.58 -13.60 0.36
C VAL A 120 4.89 -14.27 -0.83
N PRO A 121 4.03 -13.56 -1.57
CA PRO A 121 3.49 -14.04 -2.84
C PRO A 121 4.58 -14.36 -3.87
N VAL A 122 4.24 -15.13 -4.87
CA VAL A 122 5.17 -15.63 -5.87
C VAL A 122 4.73 -15.26 -7.29
N VAL A 123 5.68 -15.25 -8.21
CA VAL A 123 5.37 -15.34 -9.65
C VAL A 123 5.32 -16.83 -9.98
N ALA A 124 4.13 -17.37 -10.25
CA ALA A 124 3.95 -18.77 -10.57
C ALA A 124 4.60 -19.12 -11.91
N ALA A 125 5.40 -20.18 -11.91
CA ALA A 125 5.99 -20.68 -13.13
C ALA A 125 4.99 -21.60 -13.87
N ALA A 126 4.54 -21.19 -15.05
CA ALA A 126 3.70 -22.04 -15.89
C ALA A 126 4.45 -23.32 -16.30
N ARG A 127 3.75 -24.45 -16.31
CA ARG A 127 4.35 -25.76 -16.68
C ARG A 127 4.58 -25.88 -18.18
N ASP A 128 3.62 -25.42 -18.97
CA ASP A 128 3.73 -25.52 -20.42
C ASP A 128 4.54 -24.36 -21.05
N PRO A 129 5.27 -24.59 -22.14
CA PRO A 129 6.11 -23.59 -22.78
C PRO A 129 5.34 -22.44 -23.43
N ALA A 130 4.10 -22.65 -23.88
CA ALA A 130 3.31 -21.61 -24.52
C ALA A 130 2.89 -20.54 -23.49
N THR A 131 2.35 -20.97 -22.34
CA THR A 131 1.98 -20.08 -21.24
C THR A 131 3.22 -19.35 -20.69
N ARG A 132 4.39 -20.02 -20.57
CA ARG A 132 5.63 -19.31 -20.18
C ARG A 132 5.98 -18.17 -21.13
N ARG A 133 5.86 -18.40 -22.45
CA ARG A 133 6.10 -17.34 -23.46
C ARG A 133 5.06 -16.23 -23.36
N ALA A 134 3.79 -16.59 -23.16
CA ALA A 134 2.70 -15.61 -22.97
C ALA A 134 2.95 -14.71 -21.75
N VAL A 135 3.27 -15.28 -20.58
CA VAL A 135 3.62 -14.54 -19.36
C VAL A 135 4.81 -13.62 -19.59
N ALA A 136 5.90 -14.12 -20.21
CA ALA A 136 7.08 -13.31 -20.47
C ALA A 136 6.79 -12.15 -21.44
N ARG A 137 5.99 -12.37 -22.49
CA ARG A 137 5.57 -11.31 -23.42
C ARG A 137 4.61 -10.34 -22.73
N GLY A 138 3.64 -10.83 -21.97
CA GLY A 138 2.70 -10.01 -21.22
C GLY A 138 3.40 -9.08 -20.23
N ARG A 139 4.44 -9.57 -19.52
CA ARG A 139 5.26 -8.75 -18.61
C ARG A 139 5.98 -7.61 -19.36
N ARG A 140 6.49 -7.86 -20.56
CA ARG A 140 7.11 -6.80 -21.38
C ARG A 140 6.08 -5.79 -21.83
N LEU A 141 4.94 -6.25 -22.39
CA LEU A 141 3.84 -5.39 -22.80
C LEU A 141 3.32 -4.51 -21.65
N PHE A 142 3.16 -5.07 -20.46
CA PHE A 142 2.76 -4.35 -19.26
C PHE A 142 3.66 -3.14 -18.97
N SER A 143 4.97 -3.26 -19.20
CA SER A 143 5.91 -2.15 -19.07
C SER A 143 5.88 -1.23 -20.30
N GLU A 144 5.79 -1.78 -21.50
CA GLU A 144 5.80 -1.03 -22.76
C GLU A 144 4.62 -0.06 -22.91
N ILE A 145 3.44 -0.42 -22.37
CA ILE A 145 2.22 0.40 -22.43
C ILE A 145 2.00 1.31 -21.22
N GLY A 146 2.97 1.42 -20.29
CA GLY A 146 2.95 2.36 -19.19
C GLY A 146 2.33 1.86 -17.87
N CYS A 147 1.80 0.63 -17.78
CA CYS A 147 1.28 0.11 -16.51
C CYS A 147 2.33 0.08 -15.39
N ALA A 148 3.59 -0.13 -15.75
CA ALA A 148 4.72 -0.20 -14.82
C ALA A 148 5.15 1.19 -14.27
N ASP A 149 4.60 2.28 -14.75
CA ASP A 149 4.92 3.63 -14.25
C ASP A 149 4.38 3.83 -12.82
N CYS A 150 3.16 3.35 -12.56
CA CYS A 150 2.56 3.26 -11.23
C CYS A 150 2.82 1.88 -10.58
N HIS A 151 2.50 0.79 -11.28
CA HIS A 151 2.76 -0.58 -10.80
C HIS A 151 4.23 -0.96 -10.98
N ARG A 152 5.12 -0.26 -10.29
CA ARG A 152 6.58 -0.47 -10.38
C ARG A 152 6.95 -1.91 -10.02
N PRO A 153 7.69 -2.61 -10.87
CA PRO A 153 7.93 -4.06 -10.70
C PRO A 153 8.58 -4.44 -9.38
N THR A 154 9.45 -3.57 -8.83
CA THR A 154 10.11 -3.82 -7.55
C THR A 154 10.37 -2.53 -6.79
N LEU A 155 10.34 -2.63 -5.46
CA LEU A 155 10.83 -1.60 -4.55
C LEU A 155 11.98 -2.17 -3.71
N PRO A 156 13.08 -1.40 -3.49
CA PRO A 156 14.20 -1.86 -2.69
C PRO A 156 13.90 -1.70 -1.18
N LEU A 157 14.31 -2.68 -0.39
CA LEU A 157 14.53 -2.58 1.03
C LEU A 157 16.05 -2.71 1.27
N ASP A 158 16.68 -1.63 1.62
CA ASP A 158 18.10 -1.46 1.94
C ASP A 158 18.29 -1.17 3.44
N ASP A 159 19.51 -1.05 3.88
CA ASP A 159 19.87 -0.74 5.28
C ASP A 159 19.07 -1.56 6.30
N GLU A 160 18.98 -2.87 6.09
CA GLU A 160 18.17 -3.80 6.90
C GLU A 160 16.67 -3.45 6.94
N GLY A 161 16.13 -2.72 5.97
CA GLY A 161 14.71 -2.38 5.87
C GLY A 161 13.77 -3.59 5.78
N TRP A 162 14.30 -4.82 5.71
CA TRP A 162 13.55 -6.08 5.84
C TRP A 162 13.41 -6.57 7.29
N ILE A 163 13.98 -5.84 8.27
CA ILE A 163 13.73 -6.10 9.68
C ILE A 163 12.45 -5.40 10.08
N TYR A 164 11.42 -6.18 10.33
CA TYR A 164 10.18 -5.67 10.88
C TYR A 164 10.36 -5.36 12.37
N THR A 165 9.97 -4.17 12.79
CA THR A 165 10.08 -3.72 14.18
C THR A 165 8.70 -3.37 14.71
N GLU A 166 8.37 -3.87 15.91
CA GLU A 166 7.13 -3.57 16.61
C GLU A 166 7.45 -3.19 18.07
N PRO A 167 6.92 -2.05 18.60
CA PRO A 167 6.03 -1.09 17.94
C PRO A 167 6.73 -0.32 16.81
N ASN A 168 5.97 -0.08 15.74
CA ASN A 168 6.47 0.69 14.61
C ASN A 168 6.58 2.18 15.01
N PRO A 169 7.67 2.89 14.66
CA PRO A 169 7.86 4.30 15.03
C PRO A 169 6.81 5.25 14.40
N TYR A 170 6.12 4.82 13.35
CA TYR A 170 5.06 5.57 12.70
C TYR A 170 3.66 5.25 13.22
N ASN A 171 3.52 4.40 14.25
CA ASN A 171 2.21 4.12 14.85
C ASN A 171 1.56 5.41 15.33
N PRO A 172 0.30 5.71 14.92
CA PRO A 172 -0.40 6.92 15.35
C PRO A 172 -0.91 6.82 16.78
N ALA A 173 -1.46 7.91 17.31
CA ALA A 173 -2.15 7.91 18.59
C ALA A 173 -3.25 6.83 18.66
N GLY A 174 -3.46 6.23 19.82
CA GLY A 174 -4.36 5.07 20.00
C GLY A 174 -3.76 3.75 19.50
N ASN A 175 -2.44 3.70 19.32
CA ASN A 175 -1.69 2.47 19.06
C ASN A 175 -0.40 2.50 19.88
N LEU A 176 0.13 1.35 20.29
CA LEU A 176 1.41 1.30 21.01
C LEU A 176 2.54 1.91 20.17
N ARG A 177 3.38 2.69 20.84
CA ARG A 177 4.53 3.39 20.26
C ARG A 177 5.84 2.86 20.84
N PRO A 178 6.98 3.14 20.20
CA PRO A 178 8.27 2.84 20.80
C PRO A 178 8.39 3.39 22.23
N GLY A 179 8.74 2.51 23.16
CA GLY A 179 8.81 2.79 24.60
C GLY A 179 7.60 2.31 25.41
N ASP A 180 6.46 2.05 24.79
CA ASP A 180 5.26 1.54 25.49
C ASP A 180 5.37 0.04 25.81
N MET A 181 6.22 -0.68 25.08
CA MET A 181 6.53 -2.10 25.31
C MET A 181 7.97 -2.39 24.85
N PRO A 182 8.56 -3.53 25.26
CA PRO A 182 9.82 -4.01 24.70
C PRO A 182 9.74 -4.17 23.18
N GLU A 183 10.77 -3.70 22.47
CA GLU A 183 10.84 -3.80 21.01
C GLU A 183 10.97 -5.26 20.58
N VAL A 184 10.13 -5.66 19.62
CA VAL A 184 10.21 -6.95 18.91
C VAL A 184 10.80 -6.71 17.52
N ARG A 185 11.88 -7.37 17.18
CA ARG A 185 12.52 -7.32 15.86
C ARG A 185 12.40 -8.68 15.17
N MET A 186 11.95 -8.67 13.91
CA MET A 186 11.76 -9.89 13.11
C MET A 186 12.43 -9.73 11.74
N ASP A 187 13.41 -10.58 11.46
CA ASP A 187 14.02 -10.68 10.12
C ASP A 187 13.05 -11.40 9.16
N LEU A 188 12.39 -10.63 8.28
CA LEU A 188 11.44 -11.14 7.29
C LEU A 188 12.09 -12.00 6.20
N THR A 189 13.42 -12.05 6.14
CA THR A 189 14.18 -12.92 5.22
C THR A 189 14.52 -14.27 5.84
N SER A 190 14.29 -14.44 7.14
CA SER A 190 14.64 -15.63 7.92
C SER A 190 13.95 -16.90 7.40
N ARG A 191 14.70 -17.99 7.34
CA ARG A 191 14.17 -19.32 6.99
C ARG A 191 13.37 -19.97 8.13
N ALA A 192 13.44 -19.42 9.33
CA ALA A 192 12.64 -19.88 10.46
C ALA A 192 11.17 -19.48 10.30
N LEU A 193 10.88 -18.46 9.50
CA LEU A 193 9.51 -18.04 9.17
C LEU A 193 8.92 -18.90 8.04
N PRO A 194 7.59 -19.00 7.95
CA PRO A 194 6.91 -19.70 6.84
C PRO A 194 7.36 -19.17 5.48
N GLY A 195 7.70 -20.04 4.54
CA GLY A 195 8.16 -19.65 3.21
C GLY A 195 7.07 -19.66 2.15
N PRO A 196 7.30 -19.03 1.01
CA PRO A 196 8.58 -18.50 0.54
C PRO A 196 9.00 -17.16 1.16
N ARG A 197 10.32 -16.86 1.14
CA ARG A 197 10.91 -15.60 1.61
C ARG A 197 11.79 -14.94 0.55
N LEU A 198 11.80 -13.62 0.51
CA LEU A 198 12.77 -12.85 -0.28
C LEU A 198 14.14 -12.92 0.41
N ARG A 199 15.19 -12.72 -0.37
CA ARG A 199 16.57 -12.74 0.13
C ARG A 199 17.30 -11.48 -0.28
N PRO A 200 18.15 -10.93 0.59
CA PRO A 200 19.05 -9.84 0.24
C PRO A 200 19.99 -10.28 -0.90
N ARG A 201 20.24 -9.36 -1.82
CA ARG A 201 21.31 -9.44 -2.81
C ARG A 201 22.10 -8.16 -2.72
N HIS A 202 23.40 -8.25 -2.41
CA HIS A 202 24.25 -7.08 -2.20
C HIS A 202 23.66 -6.08 -1.17
N GLY A 203 23.12 -6.58 -0.05
CA GLY A 203 22.55 -5.75 0.99
C GLY A 203 21.17 -5.14 0.68
N VAL A 204 20.50 -5.56 -0.40
CA VAL A 204 19.18 -5.05 -0.79
C VAL A 204 18.21 -6.21 -1.01
N VAL A 205 17.01 -6.12 -0.44
CA VAL A 205 15.87 -6.97 -0.78
C VAL A 205 14.99 -6.25 -1.80
N HIS A 206 14.87 -6.80 -3.00
CA HIS A 206 13.96 -6.29 -4.02
C HIS A 206 12.58 -6.93 -3.87
N VAL A 207 11.60 -6.15 -3.41
CA VAL A 207 10.22 -6.60 -3.19
C VAL A 207 9.43 -6.48 -4.49
N PRO A 208 8.98 -7.57 -5.12
CA PRO A 208 8.24 -7.53 -6.39
C PRO A 208 6.76 -7.20 -6.18
N ALA A 209 6.48 -6.08 -5.52
CA ALA A 209 5.12 -5.72 -5.10
C ALA A 209 4.28 -5.08 -6.22
N PHE A 210 4.89 -4.61 -7.31
CA PHE A 210 4.20 -3.92 -8.40
C PHE A 210 3.36 -2.74 -7.91
N THR A 211 4.01 -1.80 -7.23
CA THR A 211 3.43 -0.56 -6.72
C THR A 211 4.51 0.50 -6.56
N ASP A 212 4.15 1.76 -6.66
CA ASP A 212 4.97 2.90 -6.28
C ASP A 212 4.62 3.45 -4.88
N LEU A 213 3.56 2.90 -4.24
CA LEU A 213 3.00 3.34 -2.97
C LEU A 213 2.47 4.79 -3.00
N LYS A 214 2.15 5.34 -4.17
CA LYS A 214 1.55 6.66 -4.34
C LYS A 214 0.03 6.57 -4.47
N LEU A 215 -0.64 7.67 -4.15
CA LEU A 215 -2.04 7.90 -4.47
C LEU A 215 -2.14 8.55 -5.85
N HIS A 216 -2.98 7.98 -6.71
CA HIS A 216 -3.28 8.48 -8.05
C HIS A 216 -4.78 8.67 -8.26
N ASP A 217 -5.19 9.72 -8.97
CA ASP A 217 -6.57 9.81 -9.46
C ASP A 217 -6.72 8.85 -10.63
N ILE A 218 -7.51 7.80 -10.42
CA ILE A 218 -7.79 6.76 -11.41
C ILE A 218 -9.22 6.83 -11.94
N THR A 219 -9.90 7.96 -11.74
CA THR A 219 -11.29 8.16 -12.10
C THR A 219 -11.45 9.06 -13.31
N SER A 220 -12.59 8.95 -14.02
CA SER A 220 -12.97 9.85 -15.10
C SER A 220 -13.67 11.13 -14.60
N GLY A 221 -13.82 11.30 -13.30
CA GLY A 221 -14.47 12.43 -12.66
C GLY A 221 -15.26 12.01 -11.42
N PRO A 222 -16.03 12.93 -10.82
CA PRO A 222 -16.74 12.68 -9.57
C PRO A 222 -17.87 11.64 -9.69
N ASP A 223 -18.42 11.45 -10.88
CA ASP A 223 -19.48 10.48 -11.15
C ASP A 223 -18.95 9.11 -11.59
N ASP A 224 -17.63 8.93 -11.59
CA ASP A 224 -17.01 7.64 -11.90
C ASP A 224 -17.37 6.60 -10.81
N PRO A 225 -17.72 5.37 -11.17
CA PRO A 225 -18.02 4.33 -10.17
C PRO A 225 -16.87 4.00 -9.23
N ASN A 226 -15.63 4.37 -9.59
CA ASN A 226 -14.47 4.24 -8.71
C ASN A 226 -14.37 5.38 -7.69
N ALA A 227 -15.08 6.51 -7.84
CA ALA A 227 -15.04 7.60 -6.89
C ALA A 227 -15.78 7.24 -5.59
N GLU A 228 -15.21 7.64 -4.44
CA GLU A 228 -15.85 7.49 -3.14
C GLU A 228 -16.55 8.81 -2.74
N ALA A 229 -17.69 8.70 -2.09
CA ALA A 229 -18.49 9.87 -1.69
C ALA A 229 -17.84 10.72 -0.59
N ILE A 230 -16.88 10.15 0.14
CA ILE A 230 -16.18 10.84 1.23
C ILE A 230 -14.67 10.61 1.11
N ASP A 231 -13.87 11.60 1.56
CA ASP A 231 -12.43 11.45 1.73
C ASP A 231 -12.08 11.29 3.22
N ILE A 232 -11.77 10.08 3.63
CA ILE A 232 -11.41 9.76 5.02
C ILE A 232 -10.01 10.27 5.43
N ASN A 233 -9.24 10.84 4.53
CA ASN A 233 -7.98 11.52 4.83
C ASN A 233 -8.20 12.96 5.31
N GLU A 234 -9.41 13.48 5.13
CA GLU A 234 -9.83 14.79 5.61
C GLU A 234 -10.55 14.70 6.97
N PRO A 235 -10.54 15.77 7.76
CA PRO A 235 -11.25 15.78 9.04
C PRO A 235 -12.73 15.47 8.87
N GLY A 236 -13.26 14.52 9.64
CA GLY A 236 -14.68 14.14 9.58
C GLY A 236 -15.61 15.33 9.70
N GLY A 237 -16.60 15.42 8.81
CA GLY A 237 -17.56 16.53 8.76
C GLY A 237 -17.03 17.81 8.10
N SER A 238 -15.77 17.88 7.69
CA SER A 238 -15.23 19.05 6.97
C SER A 238 -15.72 19.09 5.51
N PRO A 239 -15.64 20.26 4.85
CA PRO A 239 -15.92 20.34 3.42
C PRO A 239 -15.04 19.39 2.58
N GLY A 240 -13.77 19.20 2.95
CA GLY A 240 -12.86 18.26 2.30
C GLY A 240 -13.31 16.81 2.43
N PHE A 241 -13.81 16.42 3.61
CA PHE A 241 -14.39 15.09 3.84
C PHE A 241 -15.56 14.79 2.89
N PHE A 242 -16.46 15.76 2.68
CA PHE A 242 -17.62 15.61 1.79
C PHE A 242 -17.32 15.91 0.31
N ALA A 243 -16.10 16.33 -0.02
CA ALA A 243 -15.68 16.52 -1.42
C ALA A 243 -15.49 15.20 -2.18
N GLY A 244 -15.46 14.08 -1.45
CA GLY A 244 -15.23 12.76 -2.01
C GLY A 244 -13.75 12.46 -2.30
N ASN A 245 -13.45 11.18 -2.52
CA ASN A 245 -12.10 10.72 -2.86
C ASN A 245 -12.04 10.10 -4.25
N ARG A 246 -11.07 10.50 -5.04
CA ARG A 246 -10.75 9.96 -6.37
C ARG A 246 -9.33 9.42 -6.47
N ARG A 247 -8.54 9.63 -5.42
CA ARG A 247 -7.12 9.25 -5.37
C ARG A 247 -6.93 7.99 -4.56
N PHE A 248 -6.43 6.95 -5.22
CA PHE A 248 -6.27 5.63 -4.63
C PHE A 248 -4.81 5.18 -4.67
N LEU A 249 -4.41 4.50 -3.59
CA LEU A 249 -3.10 3.88 -3.48
C LEU A 249 -2.89 2.87 -4.61
N THR A 250 -1.81 3.00 -5.37
CA THR A 250 -1.45 1.98 -6.36
C THR A 250 -1.47 0.61 -5.70
N LYS A 251 -2.50 -0.20 -6.01
CA LYS A 251 -2.66 -1.54 -5.42
C LYS A 251 -1.44 -2.39 -5.78
N LYS A 252 -0.88 -3.00 -4.77
CA LYS A 252 0.14 -4.02 -4.94
C LYS A 252 -0.45 -5.18 -5.75
N LEU A 253 0.14 -5.49 -6.91
CA LEU A 253 -0.28 -6.65 -7.70
C LEU A 253 0.32 -7.96 -7.18
N TRP A 254 0.99 -7.90 -6.05
CA TRP A 254 1.60 -9.00 -5.36
C TRP A 254 0.53 -9.97 -4.84
N GLY A 255 0.31 -11.08 -5.54
CA GLY A 255 -0.76 -12.04 -5.25
C GLY A 255 -2.11 -11.71 -5.89
N ALA A 256 -2.18 -10.71 -6.78
CA ALA A 256 -3.44 -10.21 -7.36
C ALA A 256 -4.30 -11.27 -8.05
N ALA A 257 -3.70 -12.36 -8.56
CA ALA A 257 -4.45 -13.45 -9.19
C ALA A 257 -5.41 -14.20 -8.23
N ASN A 258 -5.20 -14.09 -6.93
CA ASN A 258 -5.95 -14.79 -5.90
C ASN A 258 -7.00 -13.90 -5.19
N GLU A 259 -7.15 -12.64 -5.59
CA GLU A 259 -7.92 -11.63 -4.85
C GLU A 259 -9.10 -11.00 -5.64
N PRO A 260 -9.89 -11.75 -6.44
CA PRO A 260 -11.13 -11.21 -6.96
C PRO A 260 -12.19 -11.11 -5.83
N PRO A 261 -13.14 -10.14 -5.89
CA PRO A 261 -13.26 -9.09 -6.93
C PRO A 261 -12.26 -7.95 -6.73
N TYR A 262 -12.05 -7.16 -7.79
CA TYR A 262 -11.02 -6.13 -7.85
C TYR A 262 -11.56 -4.73 -7.58
N PHE A 263 -10.64 -3.79 -7.29
CA PHE A 263 -10.87 -2.45 -6.78
C PHE A 263 -11.46 -2.47 -5.36
N HIS A 264 -11.53 -1.30 -4.74
CA HIS A 264 -12.00 -1.18 -3.35
C HIS A 264 -13.48 -1.50 -3.14
N HIS A 265 -14.29 -1.35 -4.20
CA HIS A 265 -15.74 -1.62 -4.20
C HIS A 265 -16.12 -3.00 -4.78
N GLY A 266 -15.15 -3.75 -5.33
CA GLY A 266 -15.38 -5.10 -5.86
C GLY A 266 -16.23 -5.20 -7.15
N LEU A 267 -16.39 -4.11 -7.91
CA LEU A 267 -17.22 -4.13 -9.13
C LEU A 267 -16.61 -4.93 -10.28
N TYR A 268 -15.28 -5.12 -10.28
CA TYR A 268 -14.61 -5.82 -11.37
C TYR A 268 -14.26 -7.25 -10.95
N THR A 269 -14.89 -8.22 -11.59
CA THR A 269 -14.70 -9.65 -11.27
C THR A 269 -13.55 -10.31 -12.01
N THR A 270 -12.95 -9.62 -12.99
CA THR A 270 -11.82 -10.13 -13.78
C THR A 270 -10.69 -9.13 -13.87
N LEU A 271 -9.45 -9.62 -14.01
CA LEU A 271 -8.27 -8.79 -14.23
C LEU A 271 -8.41 -7.87 -15.45
N ARG A 272 -9.06 -8.38 -16.54
CA ARG A 272 -9.32 -7.58 -17.73
C ARG A 272 -10.30 -6.43 -17.43
N ALA A 273 -11.39 -6.70 -16.74
CA ALA A 273 -12.36 -5.68 -16.36
C ALA A 273 -11.72 -4.62 -15.45
N ALA A 274 -10.90 -5.04 -14.48
CA ALA A 274 -10.15 -4.13 -13.64
C ALA A 274 -9.17 -3.25 -14.44
N THR A 275 -8.46 -3.82 -15.42
CA THR A 275 -7.58 -3.05 -16.31
C THR A 275 -8.37 -1.98 -17.09
N LEU A 276 -9.55 -2.33 -17.60
CA LEU A 276 -10.41 -1.40 -18.33
C LEU A 276 -11.08 -0.36 -17.44
N GLY A 277 -11.21 -0.62 -16.14
CA GLY A 277 -11.76 0.30 -15.15
C GLY A 277 -10.86 1.47 -14.75
N HIS A 278 -9.61 1.49 -15.21
CA HIS A 278 -8.71 2.60 -14.95
C HIS A 278 -9.04 3.82 -15.82
N ALA A 279 -9.00 5.01 -15.23
CA ALA A 279 -9.16 6.30 -15.92
C ALA A 279 -8.16 7.34 -15.33
N GLY A 280 -8.42 8.62 -15.46
CA GLY A 280 -7.58 9.69 -14.91
C GLY A 280 -6.11 9.56 -15.30
N GLU A 281 -5.22 9.52 -14.31
CA GLU A 281 -3.78 9.40 -14.51
C GLU A 281 -3.39 8.10 -15.24
N ALA A 282 -4.19 7.03 -15.13
CA ALA A 282 -3.95 5.75 -15.79
C ALA A 282 -4.60 5.62 -17.18
N GLN A 283 -5.30 6.66 -17.65
CA GLN A 283 -6.07 6.60 -18.91
C GLN A 283 -5.21 6.24 -20.12
N ALA A 284 -4.03 6.83 -20.24
CA ALA A 284 -3.14 6.57 -21.38
C ALA A 284 -2.71 5.09 -21.46
N ALA A 285 -2.39 4.48 -20.32
CA ALA A 285 -2.03 3.05 -20.26
C ALA A 285 -3.23 2.15 -20.58
N ARG A 286 -4.44 2.51 -20.11
CA ARG A 286 -5.68 1.81 -20.47
C ARG A 286 -5.95 1.90 -21.97
N GLU A 287 -5.84 3.06 -22.59
CA GLU A 287 -6.06 3.25 -24.03
C GLU A 287 -5.03 2.48 -24.87
N ALA A 288 -3.77 2.48 -24.43
CA ALA A 288 -2.74 1.64 -25.03
C ALA A 288 -3.07 0.15 -24.92
N PHE A 289 -3.59 -0.32 -23.76
CA PHE A 289 -4.07 -1.69 -23.61
C PHE A 289 -5.20 -2.02 -24.59
N VAL A 290 -6.20 -1.15 -24.71
CA VAL A 290 -7.35 -1.33 -25.63
C VAL A 290 -6.91 -1.39 -27.08
N SER A 291 -5.86 -0.64 -27.45
CA SER A 291 -5.30 -0.57 -28.80
C SER A 291 -4.46 -1.81 -29.18
N LEU A 292 -4.07 -2.64 -28.21
CA LEU A 292 -3.33 -3.86 -28.49
C LEU A 292 -4.19 -4.91 -29.22
N PRO A 293 -3.60 -5.75 -30.07
CA PRO A 293 -4.28 -6.94 -30.58
C PRO A 293 -4.83 -7.80 -29.43
N PRO A 294 -6.00 -8.44 -29.59
CA PRO A 294 -6.61 -9.25 -28.52
C PRO A 294 -5.66 -10.28 -27.89
N ALA A 295 -4.83 -10.94 -28.72
CA ALA A 295 -3.83 -11.88 -28.24
C ALA A 295 -2.74 -11.26 -27.35
N ASP A 296 -2.40 -9.99 -27.54
CA ASP A 296 -1.44 -9.27 -26.68
C ASP A 296 -2.09 -8.79 -25.39
N GLN A 297 -3.36 -8.40 -25.44
CA GLN A 297 -4.16 -8.14 -24.23
C GLN A 297 -4.26 -9.40 -23.36
N ASP A 298 -4.53 -10.58 -23.96
CA ASP A 298 -4.57 -11.87 -23.25
C ASP A 298 -3.22 -12.19 -22.59
N ARG A 299 -2.10 -11.88 -23.26
CA ARG A 299 -0.76 -12.09 -22.68
C ARG A 299 -0.51 -11.25 -21.43
N ILE A 300 -0.99 -9.99 -21.38
CA ILE A 300 -0.94 -9.17 -20.17
C ILE A 300 -1.77 -9.82 -19.07
N VAL A 301 -2.97 -10.29 -19.37
CA VAL A 301 -3.81 -11.00 -18.39
C VAL A 301 -3.12 -12.28 -17.89
N GLU A 302 -2.47 -13.06 -18.77
CA GLU A 302 -1.70 -14.25 -18.36
C GLU A 302 -0.50 -13.88 -17.46
N PHE A 303 0.16 -12.74 -17.70
CA PHE A 303 1.18 -12.24 -16.79
C PHE A 303 0.57 -11.90 -15.42
N LEU A 304 -0.53 -11.17 -15.35
CA LEU A 304 -1.20 -10.83 -14.09
C LEU A 304 -1.67 -12.08 -13.34
N LYS A 305 -2.19 -13.10 -14.02
CA LYS A 305 -2.55 -14.41 -13.45
C LYS A 305 -1.35 -15.15 -12.84
N SER A 306 -0.13 -14.85 -13.27
CA SER A 306 1.08 -15.45 -12.69
C SER A 306 1.45 -14.89 -11.32
N LEU A 307 0.86 -13.77 -10.91
CA LEU A 307 1.09 -13.11 -9.62
C LEU A 307 0.19 -13.74 -8.55
N GLN A 308 0.69 -14.76 -7.86
CA GLN A 308 -0.11 -15.63 -6.99
C GLN A 308 0.40 -15.68 -5.56
N VAL A 309 -0.49 -15.99 -4.62
CA VAL A 309 -0.15 -16.52 -3.32
C VAL A 309 0.05 -18.03 -3.46
N ALA A 310 1.23 -18.51 -3.10
CA ALA A 310 1.51 -19.94 -3.18
C ALA A 310 0.71 -20.74 -2.14
N PRO A 311 0.16 -21.91 -2.50
CA PRO A 311 -0.44 -22.80 -1.52
C PRO A 311 0.55 -23.19 -0.42
N PRO A 312 0.08 -23.42 0.83
CA PRO A 312 0.94 -23.89 1.89
C PRO A 312 1.66 -25.20 1.51
N GLY A 313 2.99 -25.23 1.69
CA GLY A 313 3.80 -26.42 1.40
C GLY A 313 4.34 -26.54 -0.03
N GLU A 314 3.95 -25.69 -0.94
CA GLU A 314 4.51 -25.64 -2.29
C GLU A 314 5.94 -25.08 -2.26
N ARG A 315 6.93 -25.97 -2.26
CA ARG A 315 8.34 -25.54 -2.39
C ARG A 315 8.55 -25.07 -3.83
N ARG A 316 9.05 -23.86 -4.00
CA ARG A 316 9.60 -23.41 -5.29
C ARG A 316 10.54 -24.49 -5.80
N THR A 317 10.18 -25.17 -6.89
CA THR A 317 11.16 -25.94 -7.65
C THR A 317 12.22 -24.95 -8.14
N ARG A 318 13.42 -25.07 -7.57
CA ARG A 318 14.59 -24.31 -8.02
C ARG A 318 14.84 -24.63 -9.50
N ARG A 319 14.91 -23.64 -10.32
CA ARG A 319 15.80 -23.62 -11.50
C ARG A 319 16.69 -22.41 -11.42
#